data_314b3fac8d6bde73a9fc8113a3472bac
#
_entry.id   314b3fac8d6bde73a9fc8113a3472bac
#
_cell.length_a   1.000
_cell.length_b   1.000
_cell.length_c   1.000
_cell.angle_alpha   90.00
_cell.angle_beta   90.00
_cell.angle_gamma   90.00
#
_symmetry.space_group_name_H-M   'P 1'
#
loop_
_entity.id
_entity.type
_entity.pdbx_description
1 polymer ?
#
loop_
_entity_poly.entity_id
_entity_poly.type
_entity_poly.pdbx_seq_one_letter_code
_entity_poly.pdbx_strand_id
1 'polypeptide(L)'
;LEATQFSTTTKLKGKTTFIMGAIAYEGTPATAGTGESFVFQYDTRLGLKTSFTGEDLLFTRIRVGNNDGDVFAEGLSKLDTAGKDGNTLELDRLYYRFPVGEEFTAVVGPMARNTENLGIKPTAYTVKTLNLFGGQFGTGNVYNKETGTLVGGIWKQSVEKGQPRLTASLSYVAEEGDSSTNGIGTDESEGHVTTQLGYGTKQWGAAFGYRYGQCGASMGTSLAAKASCSATKSVDTDSFAFNGFWKPEETGLIPSISAGYGFSSYENTTIDETASWMVGFQWDKVLDTKHSFAVAFGAPTYVVSQAGADPDAAEIAWEAGLKLKMGNFTVI
;
A
#
# COMPACT_ATOMS: atom_id res chain seq x y z
N LEU A 1 -7.48 -22.08 27.65
CA LEU A 1 -7.21 -20.85 26.84
C LEU A 1 -8.46 -19.97 26.67
N GLU A 2 -9.67 -20.49 26.81
CA GLU A 2 -10.90 -19.70 26.76
C GLU A 2 -11.09 -18.77 27.97
N ALA A 3 -10.56 -19.13 29.12
CA ALA A 3 -10.65 -18.33 30.34
C ALA A 3 -9.80 -17.06 30.34
N THR A 4 -8.98 -16.81 29.30
CA THR A 4 -8.12 -15.62 29.14
C THR A 4 -8.51 -14.76 27.95
N GLN A 5 -9.73 -14.88 27.45
CA GLN A 5 -10.21 -14.04 26.34
C GLN A 5 -10.32 -12.59 26.82
N PHE A 6 -9.53 -11.71 26.20
CA PHE A 6 -9.44 -10.28 26.53
C PHE A 6 -10.80 -9.59 26.49
N SER A 7 -11.65 -9.94 25.54
CA SER A 7 -13.00 -9.41 25.38
C SER A 7 -13.80 -10.25 24.39
N THR A 8 -15.11 -10.35 24.56
CA THR A 8 -16.02 -10.97 23.59
C THR A 8 -16.20 -10.10 22.33
N THR A 9 -16.03 -8.80 22.44
CA THR A 9 -16.21 -7.81 21.38
C THR A 9 -14.88 -7.41 20.69
N THR A 10 -13.74 -7.66 21.34
CA THR A 10 -12.42 -7.26 20.82
C THR A 10 -11.51 -8.47 20.64
N LYS A 11 -10.96 -8.61 19.43
CA LYS A 11 -9.99 -9.64 19.09
C LYS A 11 -8.62 -9.02 18.88
N LEU A 12 -7.61 -9.46 19.64
CA LEU A 12 -6.21 -9.09 19.44
C LEU A 12 -5.57 -10.04 18.42
N LYS A 13 -4.88 -9.47 17.43
CA LYS A 13 -4.00 -10.18 16.51
C LYS A 13 -2.62 -9.51 16.50
N GLY A 14 -1.59 -10.27 16.83
CA GLY A 14 -0.20 -9.87 16.74
C GLY A 14 0.49 -10.46 15.51
N LYS A 15 1.44 -9.72 14.96
CA LYS A 15 2.41 -10.20 13.97
C LYS A 15 3.75 -9.52 14.24
N THR A 16 4.81 -10.32 14.43
CA THR A 16 6.19 -9.82 14.41
C THR A 16 6.88 -10.36 13.17
N THR A 17 7.54 -9.49 12.44
CA THR A 17 8.39 -9.84 11.30
C THR A 17 9.82 -9.54 11.66
N PHE A 18 10.69 -10.52 11.54
CA PHE A 18 12.12 -10.34 11.60
C PHE A 18 12.66 -10.22 10.18
N ILE A 19 13.54 -9.27 9.96
CA ILE A 19 14.14 -8.96 8.67
C ILE A 19 15.64 -9.14 8.82
N MET A 20 16.21 -10.03 8.03
CA MET A 20 17.65 -10.28 8.00
C MET A 20 18.13 -10.17 6.56
N GLY A 21 19.12 -9.34 6.32
CA GLY A 21 19.64 -9.15 4.97
C GLY A 21 20.67 -8.06 4.87
N ALA A 22 21.16 -7.87 3.66
CA ALA A 22 22.05 -6.80 3.27
C ALA A 22 21.66 -6.31 1.88
N ILE A 23 22.09 -5.11 1.50
CA ILE A 23 21.97 -4.56 0.16
C ILE A 23 23.38 -4.31 -0.35
N ALA A 24 23.63 -4.63 -1.60
CA ALA A 24 24.81 -4.22 -2.33
C ALA A 24 24.42 -3.21 -3.40
N TYR A 25 25.21 -2.17 -3.55
CA TYR A 25 25.04 -1.13 -4.56
C TYR A 25 26.15 -1.20 -5.59
N GLU A 26 25.80 -1.09 -6.86
CA GLU A 26 26.77 -0.83 -7.93
C GLU A 26 26.71 0.65 -8.31
N GLY A 27 27.86 1.30 -8.35
CA GLY A 27 27.97 2.75 -8.59
C GLY A 27 27.93 3.59 -7.31
N THR A 28 27.61 4.86 -7.45
CA THR A 28 27.45 5.77 -6.31
C THR A 28 26.01 5.71 -5.82
N PRO A 29 25.72 5.20 -4.60
CA PRO A 29 24.37 5.19 -4.07
C PRO A 29 23.81 6.62 -4.02
N ALA A 30 22.58 6.82 -4.46
CA ALA A 30 21.90 8.11 -4.40
C ALA A 30 21.70 8.61 -2.95
N THR A 31 21.78 7.72 -1.98
CA THR A 31 21.77 7.99 -0.53
C THR A 31 23.16 7.77 0.03
N ALA A 32 24.00 8.81 0.01
CA ALA A 32 25.26 8.80 0.73
C ALA A 32 24.99 8.58 2.23
N GLY A 33 25.40 7.41 2.74
CA GLY A 33 25.27 7.06 4.18
C GLY A 33 24.55 5.76 4.48
N THR A 34 23.85 5.14 3.52
CA THR A 34 23.33 3.79 3.70
C THR A 34 24.44 2.76 3.55
N GLY A 35 24.79 2.08 4.66
CA GLY A 35 25.79 1.04 4.65
C GLY A 35 25.32 -0.24 3.95
N GLU A 36 26.26 -1.07 3.50
CA GLU A 36 26.01 -2.39 2.90
C GLU A 36 26.11 -3.54 3.92
N SER A 37 26.11 -3.20 5.21
CA SER A 37 26.25 -4.19 6.27
C SER A 37 25.01 -5.09 6.36
N PHE A 38 25.23 -6.33 6.80
CA PHE A 38 24.13 -7.23 7.14
C PHE A 38 23.40 -6.71 8.37
N VAL A 39 22.09 -6.55 8.26
CA VAL A 39 21.25 -6.03 9.34
C VAL A 39 20.28 -7.09 9.86
N PHE A 40 19.89 -6.96 11.12
CA PHE A 40 18.81 -7.71 11.74
C PHE A 40 17.81 -6.73 12.36
N GLN A 41 16.68 -6.60 11.71
CA GLN A 41 15.63 -5.65 12.04
C GLN A 41 14.33 -6.36 12.40
N TYR A 42 13.37 -5.62 12.95
CA TYR A 42 12.05 -6.17 13.24
C TYR A 42 10.92 -5.14 13.02
N ASP A 43 9.73 -5.67 12.80
CA ASP A 43 8.47 -4.92 12.72
C ASP A 43 7.40 -5.73 13.46
N THR A 44 6.89 -5.19 14.56
CA THR A 44 5.83 -5.80 15.36
C THR A 44 4.55 -4.98 15.25
N ARG A 45 3.45 -5.64 14.95
CA ARG A 45 2.11 -5.04 14.80
C ARG A 45 1.12 -5.76 15.69
N LEU A 46 0.45 -5.01 16.54
CA LEU A 46 -0.64 -5.48 17.41
C LEU A 46 -1.93 -4.83 16.95
N GLY A 47 -2.83 -5.61 16.38
CA GLY A 47 -4.13 -5.14 15.86
C GLY A 47 -5.28 -5.55 16.77
N LEU A 48 -5.99 -4.58 17.31
CA LEU A 48 -7.25 -4.75 18.02
C LEU A 48 -8.40 -4.57 17.02
N LYS A 49 -9.24 -5.58 16.91
CA LYS A 49 -10.46 -5.54 16.09
C LYS A 49 -11.66 -5.63 17.02
N THR A 50 -12.32 -4.50 17.19
CA THR A 50 -13.51 -4.38 18.04
C THR A 50 -14.74 -4.23 17.15
N SER A 51 -15.78 -5.00 17.44
CA SER A 51 -17.08 -4.87 16.81
C SER A 51 -18.13 -4.66 17.90
N PHE A 52 -19.01 -3.67 17.74
CA PHE A 52 -20.07 -3.37 18.67
C PHE A 52 -21.41 -3.96 18.24
N THR A 53 -21.61 -4.09 16.93
CA THR A 53 -22.87 -4.58 16.33
C THR A 53 -22.75 -5.96 15.71
N GLY A 54 -21.53 -6.48 15.53
CA GLY A 54 -21.23 -7.71 14.81
C GLY A 54 -20.89 -7.48 13.32
N GLU A 55 -21.27 -6.35 12.74
CA GLU A 55 -21.06 -6.01 11.33
C GLU A 55 -20.11 -4.82 11.13
N ASP A 56 -19.78 -4.12 12.21
CA ASP A 56 -18.89 -2.97 12.25
C ASP A 56 -17.46 -3.37 12.67
N LEU A 57 -16.53 -2.44 12.53
CA LEU A 57 -15.13 -2.64 12.89
C LEU A 57 -14.51 -1.31 13.37
N LEU A 58 -14.23 -1.22 14.66
CA LEU A 58 -13.22 -0.30 15.16
C LEU A 58 -11.87 -1.01 15.10
N PHE A 59 -10.99 -0.50 14.25
CA PHE A 59 -9.64 -1.04 14.10
C PHE A 59 -8.61 -0.12 14.74
N THR A 60 -7.86 -0.68 15.69
CA THR A 60 -6.73 -0.01 16.33
C THR A 60 -5.48 -0.84 16.10
N ARG A 61 -4.40 -0.24 15.60
CA ARG A 61 -3.12 -0.92 15.43
C ARG A 61 -2.00 -0.15 16.10
N ILE A 62 -1.32 -0.85 16.98
CA ILE A 62 -0.08 -0.40 17.58
C ILE A 62 1.07 -1.06 16.85
N ARG A 63 2.15 -0.33 16.60
CA ARG A 63 3.31 -0.78 15.85
C ARG A 63 4.60 -0.32 16.51
N VAL A 64 5.63 -1.15 16.41
CA VAL A 64 6.98 -0.85 16.87
C VAL A 64 7.99 -1.56 15.98
N GLY A 65 9.13 -0.95 15.74
CA GLY A 65 10.20 -1.51 14.91
C GLY A 65 11.48 -0.69 15.02
N ASN A 66 12.51 -1.12 14.29
CA ASN A 66 13.83 -0.48 14.28
C ASN A 66 14.43 -0.36 12.88
N ASN A 67 13.61 -0.16 11.85
CA ASN A 67 14.05 -0.15 10.45
C ASN A 67 13.78 1.15 9.70
N ASP A 68 13.49 2.23 10.38
CA ASP A 68 13.33 3.54 9.75
C ASP A 68 14.69 4.19 9.42
N GLY A 69 14.75 4.87 8.28
CA GLY A 69 15.97 5.52 7.82
C GLY A 69 17.11 4.57 7.40
N ASP A 70 16.85 3.27 7.30
CA ASP A 70 17.86 2.28 6.93
C ASP A 70 17.52 1.61 5.57
N VAL A 71 18.42 0.79 5.09
CA VAL A 71 18.48 0.18 3.75
C VAL A 71 17.16 -0.45 3.27
N PHE A 72 16.34 -0.98 4.18
CA PHE A 72 15.06 -1.60 3.86
C PHE A 72 13.84 -0.70 4.08
N ALA A 73 14.05 0.56 4.46
CA ALA A 73 12.96 1.50 4.73
C ALA A 73 12.71 2.47 3.57
N GLU A 74 13.65 2.63 2.65
CA GLU A 74 13.61 3.67 1.63
C GLU A 74 13.94 3.17 0.22
N GLY A 75 13.60 3.98 -0.77
CA GLY A 75 13.92 3.77 -2.18
C GLY A 75 13.35 2.48 -2.76
N LEU A 76 14.07 1.92 -3.73
CA LEU A 76 13.71 0.67 -4.42
C LEU A 76 13.73 -0.56 -3.52
N SER A 77 14.58 -0.53 -2.49
CA SER A 77 14.72 -1.63 -1.53
C SER A 77 13.69 -1.62 -0.42
N LYS A 78 12.79 -0.63 -0.39
CA LYS A 78 11.77 -0.51 0.65
C LYS A 78 10.89 -1.74 0.74
N LEU A 79 10.94 -2.40 1.89
CA LEU A 79 10.07 -3.54 2.18
C LEU A 79 8.66 -3.10 2.59
N ASP A 80 7.66 -3.92 2.33
CA ASP A 80 6.26 -3.66 2.77
C ASP A 80 6.13 -3.63 4.31
N THR A 81 7.05 -4.25 5.01
CA THR A 81 7.07 -4.32 6.49
C THR A 81 8.03 -3.34 7.16
N ALA A 82 8.81 -2.58 6.41
CA ALA A 82 9.72 -1.58 6.95
C ALA A 82 9.05 -0.23 7.25
N GLY A 83 9.73 0.65 7.93
CA GLY A 83 9.31 2.02 8.18
C GLY A 83 8.72 2.28 9.56
N LYS A 84 9.40 1.82 10.62
CA LYS A 84 9.21 2.26 12.01
C LYS A 84 10.54 2.37 12.70
N ASP A 85 10.64 3.35 13.57
CA ASP A 85 11.88 3.89 14.12
C ASP A 85 12.00 3.70 15.62
N GLY A 86 13.22 3.70 16.08
CA GLY A 86 13.63 4.01 17.45
C GLY A 86 13.09 3.07 18.53
N ASN A 87 12.55 1.89 18.18
CA ASN A 87 11.89 1.00 19.14
C ASN A 87 10.71 1.66 19.89
N THR A 88 10.15 2.73 19.33
CA THR A 88 9.02 3.46 19.92
C THR A 88 7.70 2.80 19.56
N LEU A 89 6.86 2.60 20.54
CA LEU A 89 5.51 2.07 20.36
C LEU A 89 4.56 3.18 19.92
N GLU A 90 3.99 3.06 18.74
CA GLU A 90 3.14 4.10 18.15
C GLU A 90 1.77 3.57 17.75
N LEU A 91 0.78 4.46 17.80
CA LEU A 91 -0.51 4.24 17.15
C LEU A 91 -0.30 4.36 15.63
N ASP A 92 -0.55 3.28 14.89
CA ASP A 92 -0.28 3.21 13.45
C ASP A 92 -1.58 3.17 12.63
N ARG A 93 -2.71 2.84 13.26
CA ARG A 93 -4.06 2.90 12.68
C ARG A 93 -5.10 3.09 13.76
N LEU A 94 -6.06 3.95 13.48
CA LEU A 94 -7.28 4.10 14.26
C LEU A 94 -8.40 4.56 13.33
N TYR A 95 -9.34 3.69 13.04
CA TYR A 95 -10.51 4.02 12.23
C TYR A 95 -11.71 3.14 12.56
N TYR A 96 -12.88 3.67 12.27
CA TYR A 96 -14.14 2.96 12.39
C TYR A 96 -14.75 2.73 11.01
N ARG A 97 -15.17 1.51 10.77
CA ARG A 97 -15.84 1.08 9.55
C ARG A 97 -17.17 0.47 9.91
N PHE A 98 -18.25 0.92 9.28
CA PHE A 98 -19.58 0.43 9.56
C PHE A 98 -20.44 0.40 8.30
N PRO A 99 -21.40 -0.56 8.22
CA PRO A 99 -22.35 -0.64 7.12
C PRO A 99 -23.35 0.52 7.17
N VAL A 100 -23.77 0.98 5.99
CA VAL A 100 -24.85 1.95 5.79
C VAL A 100 -25.80 1.34 4.76
N GLY A 101 -26.86 0.70 5.24
CA GLY A 101 -27.70 -0.17 4.40
C GLY A 101 -26.96 -1.43 3.95
N GLU A 102 -27.36 -2.02 2.83
CA GLU A 102 -26.85 -3.33 2.40
C GLU A 102 -25.60 -3.24 1.52
N GLU A 103 -25.43 -2.17 0.76
CA GLU A 103 -24.39 -2.05 -0.25
C GLU A 103 -23.29 -1.06 0.10
N PHE A 104 -23.53 -0.17 1.07
CA PHE A 104 -22.57 0.87 1.44
C PHE A 104 -21.84 0.55 2.74
N THR A 105 -20.60 0.98 2.80
CA THR A 105 -19.76 0.94 4.00
C THR A 105 -19.11 2.31 4.18
N ALA A 106 -19.28 2.92 5.33
CA ALA A 106 -18.58 4.15 5.71
C ALA A 106 -17.28 3.82 6.45
N VAL A 107 -16.27 4.65 6.24
CA VAL A 107 -14.97 4.56 6.93
C VAL A 107 -14.59 5.96 7.40
N VAL A 108 -14.29 6.09 8.69
CA VAL A 108 -13.86 7.35 9.30
C VAL A 108 -12.82 7.09 10.38
N GLY A 109 -11.81 7.92 10.47
CA GLY A 109 -10.83 7.80 11.54
C GLY A 109 -9.70 8.81 11.45
N PRO A 110 -9.06 9.11 12.58
CA PRO A 110 -7.93 10.04 12.62
C PRO A 110 -6.65 9.48 12.00
N MET A 111 -6.57 8.14 11.81
CA MET A 111 -5.37 7.49 11.29
C MET A 111 -5.72 6.26 10.47
N ALA A 112 -5.99 6.48 9.18
CA ALA A 112 -6.31 5.43 8.23
C ALA A 112 -5.62 5.67 6.88
N ARG A 113 -5.47 4.60 6.10
CA ARG A 113 -4.88 4.67 4.76
C ARG A 113 -5.95 4.76 3.68
N ASN A 114 -5.63 5.48 2.61
CA ASN A 114 -6.47 5.48 1.41
C ASN A 114 -6.71 4.05 0.90
N THR A 115 -5.70 3.17 0.97
CA THR A 115 -5.80 1.76 0.55
C THR A 115 -6.65 0.87 1.48
N GLU A 116 -7.11 1.38 2.62
CA GLU A 116 -8.07 0.69 3.50
C GLU A 116 -9.52 0.97 3.12
N ASN A 117 -9.76 1.92 2.20
CA ASN A 117 -11.07 2.30 1.68
C ASN A 117 -11.24 1.94 0.20
N LEU A 118 -10.92 0.71 -0.19
CA LEU A 118 -11.06 0.23 -1.58
C LEU A 118 -12.26 -0.69 -1.75
N GLY A 119 -12.97 -0.53 -2.86
CA GLY A 119 -14.07 -1.40 -3.27
C GLY A 119 -13.60 -2.82 -3.62
N ILE A 120 -12.49 -2.91 -4.34
CA ILE A 120 -11.80 -4.14 -4.71
C ILE A 120 -10.30 -4.02 -4.43
N LYS A 121 -9.68 -5.08 -3.96
CA LYS A 121 -8.22 -5.15 -3.93
C LYS A 121 -7.72 -5.46 -5.34
N PRO A 122 -6.97 -4.56 -6.00
CA PRO A 122 -6.72 -4.64 -7.43
C PRO A 122 -5.53 -5.55 -7.80
N THR A 123 -5.28 -6.60 -7.02
CA THR A 123 -4.17 -7.52 -7.25
C THR A 123 -4.43 -8.91 -6.67
N ALA A 124 -3.92 -9.94 -7.34
CA ALA A 124 -3.80 -11.29 -6.83
C ALA A 124 -2.43 -11.54 -6.18
N TYR A 125 -1.45 -10.66 -6.42
CA TYR A 125 -0.11 -10.75 -5.87
C TYR A 125 -0.12 -10.51 -4.35
N THR A 126 0.31 -11.49 -3.57
CA THR A 126 0.21 -11.47 -2.10
C THR A 126 1.54 -11.69 -1.38
N VAL A 127 2.59 -12.03 -2.10
CA VAL A 127 3.95 -11.98 -1.57
C VAL A 127 4.33 -10.49 -1.45
N LYS A 128 4.67 -10.09 -0.24
CA LYS A 128 4.85 -8.68 0.12
C LYS A 128 6.27 -8.48 0.60
N THR A 129 7.24 -8.66 -0.27
CA THR A 129 8.62 -8.32 0.01
C THR A 129 8.83 -6.85 -0.26
N LEU A 130 8.85 -6.43 -1.50
CA LEU A 130 8.97 -5.01 -1.83
C LEU A 130 7.62 -4.28 -1.73
N ASN A 131 7.67 -3.06 -1.17
CA ASN A 131 6.51 -2.20 -1.04
C ASN A 131 5.85 -1.87 -2.39
N LEU A 132 6.65 -1.66 -3.42
CA LEU A 132 6.25 -1.38 -4.79
C LEU A 132 5.21 -2.40 -5.29
N PHE A 133 5.48 -3.69 -5.19
CA PHE A 133 4.62 -4.73 -5.74
C PHE A 133 3.46 -5.11 -4.81
N GLY A 134 3.80 -5.55 -3.60
CA GLY A 134 2.82 -6.07 -2.65
C GLY A 134 2.00 -5.01 -1.93
N GLY A 135 2.56 -3.82 -1.76
CA GLY A 135 1.99 -2.73 -0.99
C GLY A 135 1.22 -1.71 -1.79
N GLN A 136 1.77 -1.31 -2.94
CA GLN A 136 1.24 -0.25 -3.81
C GLN A 136 0.68 -0.79 -5.13
N PHE A 137 0.68 -2.12 -5.32
CA PHE A 137 0.14 -2.80 -6.52
C PHE A 137 0.79 -2.36 -7.83
N GLY A 138 2.05 -1.90 -7.79
CA GLY A 138 2.78 -1.34 -8.91
C GLY A 138 2.28 0.02 -9.41
N THR A 139 1.35 0.64 -8.70
CA THR A 139 0.70 1.90 -9.07
C THR A 139 0.67 2.86 -7.89
N GLY A 140 1.86 3.13 -7.34
CA GLY A 140 2.08 4.06 -6.22
C GLY A 140 1.58 5.47 -6.46
N ASN A 141 1.37 5.85 -7.72
CA ASN A 141 0.72 7.09 -8.12
C ASN A 141 -0.66 7.28 -7.43
N VAL A 142 -1.48 6.23 -7.40
CA VAL A 142 -2.81 6.26 -6.76
C VAL A 142 -2.81 5.57 -5.41
N TYR A 143 -2.22 4.37 -5.32
CA TYR A 143 -2.25 3.54 -4.11
C TYR A 143 -0.98 3.73 -3.26
N ASN A 144 -0.67 4.99 -2.94
CA ASN A 144 0.54 5.41 -2.23
C ASN A 144 0.61 5.03 -0.75
N LYS A 145 -0.48 4.48 -0.19
CA LYS A 145 -0.65 4.15 1.24
C LYS A 145 -0.66 5.37 2.15
N GLU A 146 -1.09 6.51 1.64
CA GLU A 146 -1.19 7.70 2.46
C GLU A 146 -2.01 7.47 3.70
N THR A 147 -1.52 7.98 4.83
CA THR A 147 -2.07 7.75 6.16
C THR A 147 -2.33 9.08 6.85
N GLY A 148 -3.54 9.28 7.30
CA GLY A 148 -3.94 10.49 8.01
C GLY A 148 -5.39 10.41 8.45
N THR A 149 -5.99 11.55 8.72
CA THR A 149 -7.42 11.65 8.99
C THR A 149 -8.18 11.31 7.72
N LEU A 150 -8.99 10.25 7.80
CA LEU A 150 -9.74 9.70 6.66
C LEU A 150 -11.25 9.79 6.89
N VAL A 151 -11.93 10.25 5.84
CA VAL A 151 -13.38 10.08 5.67
C VAL A 151 -13.62 9.45 4.31
N GLY A 152 -14.40 8.37 4.25
CA GLY A 152 -14.63 7.67 2.99
C GLY A 152 -15.83 6.75 3.00
N GLY A 153 -16.17 6.28 1.80
CA GLY A 153 -17.25 5.33 1.56
C GLY A 153 -16.90 4.32 0.50
N ILE A 154 -17.47 3.14 0.64
CA ILE A 154 -17.35 2.02 -0.30
C ILE A 154 -18.75 1.57 -0.66
N TRP A 155 -19.04 1.52 -1.95
CA TRP A 155 -20.23 0.86 -2.49
C TRP A 155 -19.87 -0.45 -3.16
N LYS A 156 -20.66 -1.48 -2.92
CA LYS A 156 -20.52 -2.79 -3.56
C LYS A 156 -21.88 -3.27 -3.99
N GLN A 157 -22.03 -3.42 -5.30
CA GLN A 157 -23.24 -3.96 -5.90
C GLN A 157 -23.62 -5.29 -5.26
N SER A 158 -24.88 -5.44 -4.87
CA SER A 158 -25.45 -6.71 -4.42
C SER A 158 -25.65 -7.63 -5.61
N VAL A 159 -25.03 -8.78 -5.61
CA VAL A 159 -25.09 -9.79 -6.67
C VAL A 159 -25.11 -11.19 -6.05
N GLU A 160 -25.57 -12.17 -6.81
CA GLU A 160 -25.51 -13.57 -6.40
C GLU A 160 -24.04 -14.01 -6.17
N LYS A 161 -23.88 -15.02 -5.31
CA LYS A 161 -22.55 -15.53 -4.97
C LYS A 161 -21.83 -16.06 -6.22
N GLY A 162 -20.62 -15.52 -6.45
CA GLY A 162 -19.76 -15.92 -7.58
C GLY A 162 -19.93 -15.05 -8.82
N GLN A 163 -21.01 -14.25 -8.91
CA GLN A 163 -21.16 -13.30 -9.99
C GLN A 163 -20.22 -12.11 -9.87
N PRO A 164 -19.76 -11.55 -10.98
CA PRO A 164 -18.98 -10.33 -10.97
C PRO A 164 -19.82 -9.16 -10.45
N ARG A 165 -19.22 -8.29 -9.67
CA ARG A 165 -19.84 -7.10 -9.10
C ARG A 165 -19.11 -5.82 -9.46
N LEU A 166 -19.86 -4.76 -9.62
CA LEU A 166 -19.34 -3.41 -9.63
C LEU A 166 -19.04 -2.95 -8.19
N THR A 167 -17.99 -2.19 -8.03
CA THR A 167 -17.63 -1.53 -6.79
C THR A 167 -17.18 -0.12 -7.06
N ALA A 168 -17.49 0.80 -6.15
CA ALA A 168 -16.98 2.15 -6.17
C ALA A 168 -16.49 2.51 -4.77
N SER A 169 -15.45 3.32 -4.68
CA SER A 169 -15.04 3.90 -3.40
C SER A 169 -14.52 5.31 -3.59
N LEU A 170 -14.71 6.12 -2.56
CA LEU A 170 -14.22 7.49 -2.48
C LEU A 170 -13.69 7.71 -1.07
N SER A 171 -12.52 8.30 -0.94
CA SER A 171 -11.99 8.75 0.35
C SER A 171 -11.24 10.06 0.20
N TYR A 172 -11.30 10.86 1.25
CA TYR A 172 -10.40 11.98 1.50
C TYR A 172 -9.48 11.59 2.67
N VAL A 173 -8.19 11.86 2.52
CA VAL A 173 -7.19 11.68 3.58
C VAL A 173 -6.42 12.99 3.70
N ALA A 174 -6.17 13.44 4.92
CA ALA A 174 -5.30 14.57 5.24
C ALA A 174 -4.23 14.10 6.22
N GLU A 175 -2.95 14.23 5.86
CA GLU A 175 -1.83 13.86 6.74
C GLU A 175 -1.78 14.76 7.97
N GLU A 176 -1.93 16.08 7.76
CA GLU A 176 -1.97 17.12 8.79
C GLU A 176 -3.39 17.34 9.36
N GLY A 177 -4.27 16.34 9.26
CA GLY A 177 -5.70 16.48 9.62
C GLY A 177 -5.99 16.76 11.09
N ASP A 178 -5.03 16.59 11.98
CA ASP A 178 -5.09 16.93 13.41
C ASP A 178 -4.49 18.30 13.75
N SER A 179 -3.90 18.99 12.77
CA SER A 179 -3.32 20.31 12.93
C SER A 179 -4.42 21.39 12.96
N SER A 180 -4.38 22.27 13.94
CA SER A 180 -5.28 23.43 14.00
C SER A 180 -4.94 24.54 12.99
N THR A 181 -3.77 24.47 12.37
CA THR A 181 -3.27 25.44 11.38
C THR A 181 -3.41 24.90 9.96
N ASN A 182 -2.98 23.65 9.75
CA ASN A 182 -2.88 23.00 8.44
C ASN A 182 -3.93 21.90 8.25
N GLY A 183 -4.99 21.92 9.04
CA GLY A 183 -5.96 20.83 9.13
C GLY A 183 -6.80 20.63 7.87
N ILE A 184 -7.82 19.81 8.03
CA ILE A 184 -8.71 19.35 6.94
C ILE A 184 -9.24 20.53 6.11
N GLY A 185 -9.06 20.44 4.78
CA GLY A 185 -9.58 21.43 3.83
C GLY A 185 -8.71 22.67 3.63
N THR A 186 -7.51 22.71 4.18
CA THR A 186 -6.51 23.75 3.88
C THR A 186 -5.56 23.26 2.78
N ASP A 187 -4.89 24.17 2.08
CA ASP A 187 -3.89 23.85 1.04
C ASP A 187 -2.67 23.13 1.64
N GLU A 188 -2.44 23.28 2.93
CA GLU A 188 -1.30 22.70 3.65
C GLU A 188 -1.66 21.40 4.40
N SER A 189 -2.85 20.87 4.20
CA SER A 189 -3.31 19.63 4.86
C SER A 189 -2.60 18.37 4.37
N GLU A 190 -1.75 18.47 3.35
CA GLU A 190 -1.17 17.34 2.63
C GLU A 190 -2.25 16.31 2.26
N GLY A 191 -3.38 16.87 1.81
CA GLY A 191 -4.61 16.14 1.59
C GLY A 191 -4.68 15.52 0.21
N HIS A 192 -5.46 14.44 0.10
CA HIS A 192 -5.79 13.88 -1.19
C HIS A 192 -7.15 13.18 -1.20
N VAL A 193 -7.75 13.20 -2.37
CA VAL A 193 -8.97 12.45 -2.69
C VAL A 193 -8.59 11.22 -3.49
N THR A 194 -9.03 10.03 -3.10
CA THR A 194 -8.83 8.80 -3.86
C THR A 194 -10.17 8.20 -4.23
N THR A 195 -10.36 7.92 -5.51
CA THR A 195 -11.55 7.24 -6.05
C THR A 195 -11.13 5.94 -6.72
N GLN A 196 -11.93 4.89 -6.58
CA GLN A 196 -11.75 3.64 -7.31
C GLN A 196 -13.07 3.14 -7.86
N LEU A 197 -13.06 2.73 -9.12
CA LEU A 197 -14.09 1.90 -9.74
C LEU A 197 -13.51 0.51 -9.99
N GLY A 198 -14.24 -0.52 -9.62
CA GLY A 198 -13.80 -1.90 -9.78
C GLY A 198 -14.90 -2.81 -10.30
N TYR A 199 -14.50 -3.83 -11.06
CA TYR A 199 -15.40 -4.87 -11.54
C TYR A 199 -14.71 -6.22 -11.51
N GLY A 200 -15.38 -7.23 -11.01
CA GLY A 200 -14.81 -8.58 -11.01
C GLY A 200 -15.40 -9.52 -9.98
N THR A 201 -14.72 -10.65 -9.83
CA THR A 201 -15.02 -11.74 -8.92
C THR A 201 -13.83 -11.95 -7.94
N LYS A 202 -13.80 -13.10 -7.27
CA LYS A 202 -12.61 -13.51 -6.50
C LYS A 202 -11.48 -14.06 -7.39
N GLN A 203 -11.80 -14.51 -8.61
CA GLN A 203 -10.87 -15.10 -9.56
C GLN A 203 -10.22 -14.07 -10.48
N TRP A 204 -10.95 -13.03 -10.84
CA TRP A 204 -10.44 -11.98 -11.70
C TRP A 204 -11.05 -10.63 -11.33
N GLY A 205 -10.36 -9.58 -11.65
CA GLY A 205 -10.87 -8.25 -11.46
C GLY A 205 -10.05 -7.20 -12.19
N ALA A 206 -10.71 -6.10 -12.48
CA ALA A 206 -10.11 -4.89 -13.00
C ALA A 206 -10.52 -3.70 -12.13
N ALA A 207 -9.64 -2.74 -11.99
CA ALA A 207 -9.89 -1.51 -11.26
C ALA A 207 -9.28 -0.32 -11.99
N PHE A 208 -10.03 0.78 -12.02
CA PHE A 208 -9.56 2.10 -12.36
C PHE A 208 -9.50 2.92 -11.08
N GLY A 209 -8.38 3.57 -10.83
CA GLY A 209 -8.16 4.46 -9.70
C GLY A 209 -7.83 5.87 -10.18
N TYR A 210 -8.33 6.86 -9.46
CA TYR A 210 -7.97 8.25 -9.60
C TYR A 210 -7.59 8.82 -8.24
N ARG A 211 -6.53 9.63 -8.17
CA ARG A 211 -6.15 10.38 -6.99
C ARG A 211 -5.80 11.82 -7.38
N TYR A 212 -6.52 12.76 -6.79
CA TYR A 212 -6.07 14.13 -6.66
C TYR A 212 -5.30 14.27 -5.36
N GLY A 213 -4.18 14.94 -5.37
CA GLY A 213 -3.38 15.14 -4.17
C GLY A 213 -2.55 16.39 -4.23
N GLN A 214 -2.39 17.00 -3.07
CA GLN A 214 -1.42 18.07 -2.87
C GLN A 214 -0.01 17.49 -2.90
N CYS A 215 0.96 18.22 -3.40
CA CYS A 215 2.31 17.70 -3.62
C CYS A 215 3.09 17.39 -2.34
N GLY A 216 2.70 17.96 -1.21
CA GLY A 216 3.22 17.58 0.11
C GLY A 216 2.83 16.18 0.53
N ALA A 217 1.71 15.67 0.01
CA ALA A 217 1.26 14.31 0.27
C ALA A 217 2.25 13.29 -0.30
N SER A 218 2.48 12.19 0.43
CA SER A 218 3.43 11.15 0.04
C SER A 218 3.10 10.55 -1.33
N MET A 219 4.05 10.54 -2.21
CA MET A 219 3.87 10.12 -3.61
C MET A 219 4.22 8.66 -3.86
N GLY A 220 4.78 7.96 -2.86
CA GLY A 220 5.18 6.55 -3.00
C GLY A 220 6.17 6.30 -4.14
N THR A 221 7.07 7.23 -4.39
CA THR A 221 7.81 7.41 -5.64
C THR A 221 9.25 6.93 -5.58
N SER A 222 9.89 6.86 -6.74
CA SER A 222 11.36 6.81 -6.86
C SER A 222 12.01 8.03 -6.19
N LEU A 223 13.31 7.95 -5.89
CA LEU A 223 14.07 9.03 -5.26
C LEU A 223 14.01 10.33 -6.08
N ALA A 224 14.08 10.23 -7.40
CA ALA A 224 14.07 11.39 -8.30
C ALA A 224 12.75 12.16 -8.28
N ALA A 225 11.61 11.44 -8.33
CA ALA A 225 10.29 12.08 -8.31
C ALA A 225 9.93 12.67 -6.94
N LYS A 226 10.40 12.06 -5.85
CA LYS A 226 10.17 12.55 -4.49
C LYS A 226 10.88 13.89 -4.22
N ALA A 227 12.07 14.08 -4.76
CA ALA A 227 12.89 15.28 -4.49
C ALA A 227 12.28 16.58 -5.01
N SER A 228 11.54 16.55 -6.11
CA SER A 228 10.97 17.76 -6.71
C SER A 228 9.70 18.26 -6.03
N CYS A 229 8.89 17.38 -5.52
CA CYS A 229 7.63 17.75 -4.88
C CYS A 229 7.79 18.16 -3.41
N SER A 230 8.83 17.73 -2.72
CA SER A 230 9.03 18.04 -1.31
C SER A 230 9.37 19.51 -1.03
N ALA A 231 9.67 20.31 -2.07
CA ALA A 231 10.05 21.72 -1.93
C ALA A 231 8.87 22.71 -1.93
N THR A 232 7.67 22.28 -2.33
CA THR A 232 6.54 23.22 -2.48
C THR A 232 5.22 22.51 -2.16
N LYS A 233 4.59 22.87 -1.05
CA LYS A 233 3.33 22.28 -0.58
C LYS A 233 2.08 22.67 -1.40
N SER A 234 2.21 23.57 -2.35
CA SER A 234 1.12 24.10 -3.18
C SER A 234 1.02 23.48 -4.57
N VAL A 235 1.69 22.38 -4.83
CA VAL A 235 1.68 21.69 -6.11
C VAL A 235 0.61 20.61 -6.14
N ASP A 236 -0.30 20.71 -7.06
CA ASP A 236 -1.37 19.74 -7.24
C ASP A 236 -0.97 18.61 -8.18
N THR A 237 -1.55 17.44 -7.95
CA THR A 237 -1.24 16.22 -8.70
C THR A 237 -2.52 15.49 -9.07
N ASP A 238 -2.68 15.19 -10.35
CA ASP A 238 -3.67 14.26 -10.86
C ASP A 238 -3.01 12.92 -11.18
N SER A 239 -3.51 11.85 -10.57
CA SER A 239 -2.94 10.52 -10.73
C SER A 239 -4.01 9.51 -11.16
N PHE A 240 -3.63 8.63 -12.06
CA PHE A 240 -4.50 7.58 -12.60
C PHE A 240 -3.83 6.23 -12.49
N ALA A 241 -4.62 5.18 -12.27
CA ALA A 241 -4.14 3.81 -12.21
C ALA A 241 -5.11 2.84 -12.85
N PHE A 242 -4.58 1.90 -13.62
CA PHE A 242 -5.29 0.75 -14.15
C PHE A 242 -4.64 -0.51 -13.60
N ASN A 243 -5.42 -1.34 -12.93
CA ASN A 243 -4.94 -2.59 -12.35
C ASN A 243 -5.87 -3.73 -12.75
N GLY A 244 -5.29 -4.88 -12.96
CA GLY A 244 -6.04 -6.10 -13.21
C GLY A 244 -5.36 -7.32 -12.63
N PHE A 245 -6.16 -8.33 -12.34
CA PHE A 245 -5.65 -9.63 -11.92
C PHE A 245 -6.53 -10.77 -12.40
N TRP A 246 -5.89 -11.92 -12.52
CA TRP A 246 -6.54 -13.19 -12.78
C TRP A 246 -5.90 -14.29 -11.93
N LYS A 247 -6.73 -15.21 -11.44
CA LYS A 247 -6.33 -16.41 -10.68
C LYS A 247 -6.91 -17.64 -11.35
N PRO A 248 -6.11 -18.69 -11.55
CA PRO A 248 -6.66 -19.97 -11.99
C PRO A 248 -7.64 -20.53 -10.96
N GLU A 249 -8.62 -21.29 -11.40
CA GLU A 249 -9.57 -21.99 -10.51
C GLU A 249 -8.84 -23.02 -9.65
N GLU A 250 -7.90 -23.75 -10.26
CA GLU A 250 -7.03 -24.69 -9.59
C GLU A 250 -5.60 -24.16 -9.53
N THR A 251 -5.01 -24.27 -8.36
CA THR A 251 -3.60 -23.92 -8.17
C THR A 251 -2.71 -25.05 -8.71
N GLY A 252 -1.63 -24.70 -9.41
CA GLY A 252 -0.72 -25.67 -10.01
C GLY A 252 0.41 -24.98 -10.77
N LEU A 253 0.70 -25.43 -11.98
CA LEU A 253 1.73 -24.86 -12.84
C LEU A 253 1.38 -23.46 -13.39
N ILE A 254 0.09 -23.15 -13.48
CA ILE A 254 -0.37 -21.86 -13.99
C ILE A 254 -0.41 -20.86 -12.84
N PRO A 255 0.33 -19.74 -12.91
CA PRO A 255 0.32 -18.73 -11.85
C PRO A 255 -0.93 -17.88 -11.88
N SER A 256 -1.24 -17.25 -10.76
CA SER A 256 -2.05 -16.03 -10.74
C SER A 256 -1.23 -14.90 -11.38
N ILE A 257 -1.90 -14.03 -12.14
CA ILE A 257 -1.28 -12.89 -12.83
C ILE A 257 -1.85 -11.61 -12.26
N SER A 258 -1.01 -10.62 -12.04
CA SER A 258 -1.41 -9.26 -11.68
C SER A 258 -0.63 -8.26 -12.51
N ALA A 259 -1.29 -7.22 -12.97
CA ALA A 259 -0.65 -6.13 -13.69
C ALA A 259 -1.24 -4.80 -13.22
N GLY A 260 -0.43 -3.76 -13.28
CA GLY A 260 -0.81 -2.39 -12.98
C GLY A 260 0.00 -1.40 -13.79
N TYR A 261 -0.63 -0.30 -14.19
CA TYR A 261 -0.01 0.85 -14.80
C TYR A 261 -0.61 2.12 -14.19
N GLY A 262 0.24 3.02 -13.74
CA GLY A 262 -0.14 4.30 -13.17
C GLY A 262 0.62 5.43 -13.81
N PHE A 263 -0.01 6.61 -13.87
CA PHE A 263 0.64 7.84 -14.31
C PHE A 263 0.09 9.03 -13.54
N SER A 264 0.87 10.10 -13.48
CA SER A 264 0.47 11.35 -12.84
C SER A 264 0.93 12.54 -13.67
N SER A 265 0.14 13.59 -13.61
CA SER A 265 0.51 14.95 -14.07
C SER A 265 0.61 15.88 -12.87
N TYR A 266 1.50 16.85 -12.96
CA TYR A 266 1.83 17.80 -11.89
C TYR A 266 1.67 19.21 -12.39
N GLU A 267 1.19 20.10 -11.53
CA GLU A 267 1.13 21.52 -11.79
C GLU A 267 2.17 22.27 -10.93
N ASN A 268 2.73 23.34 -11.50
CA ASN A 268 3.64 24.27 -10.79
C ASN A 268 4.93 23.65 -10.22
N THR A 269 5.45 22.61 -10.86
CA THR A 269 6.73 21.98 -10.51
C THR A 269 7.62 21.79 -11.73
N THR A 270 8.85 21.35 -11.51
CA THR A 270 9.77 20.98 -12.59
C THR A 270 9.46 19.62 -13.21
N ILE A 271 8.74 18.76 -12.52
CA ILE A 271 8.25 17.49 -13.05
C ILE A 271 6.87 17.72 -13.66
N ASP A 272 6.69 17.36 -14.92
CA ASP A 272 5.41 17.46 -15.60
C ASP A 272 4.62 16.15 -15.48
N GLU A 273 5.29 15.01 -15.69
CA GLU A 273 4.63 13.70 -15.69
C GLU A 273 5.49 12.62 -15.06
N THR A 274 4.81 11.68 -14.41
CA THR A 274 5.41 10.43 -13.91
C THR A 274 4.59 9.22 -14.31
N ALA A 275 5.23 8.04 -14.34
CA ALA A 275 4.56 6.77 -14.54
C ALA A 275 5.08 5.70 -13.57
N SER A 276 4.30 4.63 -13.42
CA SER A 276 4.70 3.42 -12.69
C SER A 276 4.03 2.21 -13.30
N TRP A 277 4.61 1.02 -13.13
CA TRP A 277 3.97 -0.21 -13.60
C TRP A 277 4.50 -1.45 -12.89
N MET A 278 3.72 -2.50 -12.94
CA MET A 278 4.15 -3.84 -12.53
C MET A 278 3.49 -4.94 -13.35
N VAL A 279 4.19 -6.09 -13.41
CA VAL A 279 3.61 -7.39 -13.73
C VAL A 279 4.09 -8.39 -12.69
N GLY A 280 3.17 -9.13 -12.09
CA GLY A 280 3.48 -10.11 -11.04
C GLY A 280 2.83 -11.46 -11.32
N PHE A 281 3.56 -12.52 -11.03
CA PHE A 281 3.16 -13.91 -11.15
C PHE A 281 3.26 -14.57 -9.79
N GLN A 282 2.23 -15.34 -9.39
CA GLN A 282 2.26 -16.04 -8.12
C GLN A 282 1.69 -17.44 -8.27
N TRP A 283 2.46 -18.43 -7.85
CA TRP A 283 2.07 -19.81 -7.72
C TRP A 283 1.70 -20.08 -6.25
N ASP A 284 0.44 -20.38 -6.01
CA ASP A 284 -0.04 -20.82 -4.70
C ASP A 284 0.01 -22.34 -4.62
N LYS A 285 0.16 -22.88 -3.41
CA LYS A 285 0.25 -24.31 -3.14
C LYS A 285 1.39 -25.01 -3.92
N VAL A 286 2.57 -24.40 -3.94
CA VAL A 286 3.76 -25.01 -4.56
C VAL A 286 4.02 -26.38 -3.95
N LEU A 287 4.18 -27.41 -4.79
CA LEU A 287 4.36 -28.81 -4.40
C LEU A 287 3.23 -29.34 -3.48
N ASP A 288 1.97 -28.98 -3.77
CA ASP A 288 0.78 -29.37 -2.99
C ASP A 288 0.83 -28.98 -1.50
N THR A 289 1.61 -27.97 -1.16
CA THR A 289 1.78 -27.46 0.20
C THR A 289 1.02 -26.15 0.42
N LYS A 290 1.18 -25.55 1.60
CA LYS A 290 0.69 -24.18 1.89
C LYS A 290 1.69 -23.08 1.47
N HIS A 291 2.74 -23.45 0.74
CA HIS A 291 3.80 -22.56 0.31
C HIS A 291 3.40 -21.82 -0.97
N SER A 292 3.95 -20.64 -1.19
CA SER A 292 3.73 -19.86 -2.40
C SER A 292 5.07 -19.36 -2.93
N PHE A 293 5.23 -19.38 -4.25
CA PHE A 293 6.34 -18.74 -4.95
C PHE A 293 5.80 -17.57 -5.78
N ALA A 294 6.54 -16.50 -5.89
CA ALA A 294 6.14 -15.36 -6.68
C ALA A 294 7.32 -14.65 -7.31
N VAL A 295 7.08 -14.06 -8.47
CA VAL A 295 8.02 -13.20 -9.19
C VAL A 295 7.28 -11.97 -9.65
N ALA A 296 7.88 -10.78 -9.50
CA ALA A 296 7.34 -9.55 -10.03
C ALA A 296 8.42 -8.70 -10.67
N PHE A 297 8.01 -7.93 -11.66
CA PHE A 297 8.82 -6.94 -12.38
C PHE A 297 8.04 -5.65 -12.46
N GLY A 298 8.74 -4.51 -12.45
CA GLY A 298 8.08 -3.23 -12.58
C GLY A 298 9.03 -2.07 -12.39
N ALA A 299 8.47 -0.87 -12.57
CA ALA A 299 9.14 0.36 -12.22
C ALA A 299 8.31 1.09 -11.14
N PRO A 300 8.92 1.53 -10.03
CA PRO A 300 8.29 2.49 -9.14
C PRO A 300 8.02 3.77 -9.91
N THR A 301 7.31 4.70 -9.32
CA THR A 301 7.03 5.98 -9.97
C THR A 301 8.32 6.65 -10.42
N TYR A 302 8.48 6.84 -11.73
CA TYR A 302 9.61 7.47 -12.38
C TYR A 302 9.17 8.67 -13.20
N VAL A 303 10.08 9.63 -13.44
CA VAL A 303 9.80 10.82 -14.22
C VAL A 303 9.73 10.47 -15.71
N VAL A 304 8.66 10.85 -16.39
CA VAL A 304 8.45 10.69 -17.83
C VAL A 304 8.80 11.97 -18.57
N SER A 305 8.41 13.12 -18.00
CA SER A 305 8.75 14.44 -18.56
C SER A 305 9.00 15.45 -17.45
N GLN A 306 9.92 16.36 -17.71
CA GLN A 306 10.25 17.45 -16.80
C GLN A 306 10.78 18.67 -17.57
N ALA A 307 10.60 19.86 -17.00
CA ALA A 307 11.07 21.11 -17.58
C ALA A 307 12.60 21.24 -17.49
N GLY A 308 13.25 21.58 -18.60
CA GLY A 308 14.65 22.00 -18.62
C GLY A 308 15.70 20.89 -18.65
N ALA A 309 15.33 19.62 -18.62
CA ALA A 309 16.25 18.50 -18.76
C ALA A 309 15.52 17.24 -19.27
N ASP A 310 16.27 16.35 -19.92
CA ASP A 310 15.75 15.01 -20.21
C ASP A 310 15.63 14.22 -18.89
N PRO A 311 14.54 13.49 -18.68
CA PRO A 311 14.40 12.66 -17.49
C PRO A 311 15.37 11.48 -17.52
N ASP A 312 15.80 11.03 -16.34
CA ASP A 312 16.57 9.83 -16.19
C ASP A 312 15.77 8.60 -16.64
N ALA A 313 16.49 7.56 -17.04
CA ALA A 313 15.86 6.29 -17.40
C ALA A 313 15.06 5.72 -16.21
N ALA A 314 13.95 5.04 -16.52
CA ALA A 314 13.14 4.38 -15.50
C ALA A 314 13.95 3.35 -14.72
N GLU A 315 13.90 3.42 -13.42
CA GLU A 315 14.47 2.42 -12.53
C GLU A 315 13.61 1.15 -12.58
N ILE A 316 14.21 0.02 -12.94
CA ILE A 316 13.51 -1.26 -13.01
C ILE A 316 13.80 -2.07 -11.74
N ALA A 317 12.75 -2.48 -11.07
CA ALA A 317 12.80 -3.38 -9.93
C ALA A 317 12.27 -4.76 -10.30
N TRP A 318 12.80 -5.78 -9.65
CA TRP A 318 12.23 -7.12 -9.67
C TRP A 318 12.34 -7.77 -8.31
N GLU A 319 11.45 -8.69 -8.02
CA GLU A 319 11.55 -9.53 -6.82
C GLU A 319 11.20 -10.98 -7.18
N ALA A 320 11.85 -11.91 -6.49
CA ALA A 320 11.45 -13.31 -6.45
C ALA A 320 11.39 -13.74 -4.98
N GLY A 321 10.26 -14.29 -4.57
CA GLY A 321 10.01 -14.62 -3.18
C GLY A 321 9.40 -16.01 -3.02
N LEU A 322 9.92 -16.77 -2.05
CA LEU A 322 9.35 -18.04 -1.62
C LEU A 322 8.76 -17.88 -0.23
N LYS A 323 7.45 -18.01 -0.12
CA LYS A 323 6.73 -17.92 1.15
C LYS A 323 6.46 -19.28 1.72
N LEU A 324 7.18 -19.63 2.77
CA LEU A 324 7.06 -20.91 3.49
C LEU A 324 6.15 -20.71 4.71
N LYS A 325 5.06 -21.46 4.77
CA LYS A 325 4.14 -21.48 5.92
C LYS A 325 4.38 -22.71 6.79
N MET A 326 4.70 -22.52 8.05
CA MET A 326 4.97 -23.54 9.05
C MET A 326 4.15 -23.23 10.31
N GLY A 327 2.88 -23.70 10.35
CA GLY A 327 1.95 -23.35 11.43
C GLY A 327 1.69 -21.83 11.48
N ASN A 328 2.03 -21.20 12.59
CA ASN A 328 1.92 -19.76 12.79
C ASN A 328 3.18 -19.01 12.29
N PHE A 329 4.19 -19.71 11.84
CA PHE A 329 5.42 -19.16 11.29
C PHE A 329 5.30 -19.00 9.77
N THR A 330 5.86 -17.93 9.25
CA THR A 330 6.00 -17.70 7.79
C THR A 330 7.37 -17.13 7.53
N VAL A 331 8.12 -17.75 6.61
CA VAL A 331 9.37 -17.23 6.07
C VAL A 331 9.08 -16.74 4.64
N ILE A 332 9.63 -15.61 4.28
CA ILE A 332 9.50 -15.01 2.93
C ILE A 332 10.89 -14.66 2.46
#